data_8b9f990fbe41594c118fc72ed9b984de
#
_entry.id   8b9f990fbe41594c118fc72ed9b984de
#
_cell.length_a   1.000
_cell.length_b   1.000
_cell.length_c   1.000
_cell.angle_alpha   90.00
_cell.angle_beta   90.00
_cell.angle_gamma   90.00
#
_symmetry.space_group_name_H-M   'P 1'
#
loop_
_entity.id
_entity.type
_entity.pdbx_description
1 polymer ?
#
loop_
_entity_poly.entity_id
_entity_poly.type
_entity_poly.pdbx_seq_one_letter_code
_entity_poly.pdbx_strand_id
1 'polypeptide(L)'
;MRSRPVVLLVAVLLWLLAPRGAAEAQPPNVPRVGFFRPAPPSPEAARILEAFKGGLREQGYVDGQNVAVDVRYPSSTTDSLAGIAADLIRQKPAAIFAAASSGIDAVRKATTAIPIVALDLETDPLASGIVASLDRPGGNVTGIFLDFPELGGKWLELVKEVAPKVSRVAVLWDPATGRVPLKGAEAAAPSLRLQLQVLEARGPGDFDAVFQSAVRAWAGALVTLSSPVFNTYRRLLVDHAAKHRLPAIMPFPLFADDGGLIAYGPDLVDLYRQGGVMVGKILKGTRARDLPIERPNRFVLVVNRKTARNLGIPQSILLRADRVIE
;
A
#
# COMPACT_ATOMS: atom_id res chain seq x y z
N MET A 1 12.04 80.60 -42.38
CA MET A 1 11.38 79.60 -43.26
C MET A 1 12.08 78.25 -43.08
N ARG A 2 11.30 77.22 -42.81
CA ARG A 2 11.63 75.79 -42.96
C ARG A 2 12.69 75.10 -42.09
N SER A 3 12.24 74.48 -41.00
CA SER A 3 12.83 73.21 -40.47
C SER A 3 11.90 72.53 -39.47
N ARG A 4 10.83 71.84 -39.97
CA ARG A 4 9.92 71.09 -39.15
C ARG A 4 9.45 69.76 -39.78
N PRO A 5 10.32 68.94 -40.38
CA PRO A 5 9.92 67.54 -40.52
C PRO A 5 10.83 66.49 -39.88
N VAL A 6 11.98 66.85 -39.30
CA VAL A 6 12.95 65.85 -38.82
C VAL A 6 12.63 65.34 -37.41
N VAL A 7 11.90 66.08 -36.59
CA VAL A 7 11.58 65.70 -35.19
C VAL A 7 10.49 64.65 -35.12
N LEU A 8 9.58 64.56 -36.11
CA LEU A 8 8.49 63.57 -36.11
C LEU A 8 8.94 62.15 -36.49
N LEU A 9 10.00 62.00 -37.29
CA LEU A 9 10.51 60.70 -37.73
C LEU A 9 11.33 59.98 -36.62
N VAL A 10 11.97 60.70 -35.72
CA VAL A 10 12.76 60.11 -34.62
C VAL A 10 11.85 59.61 -33.50
N ALA A 11 10.69 60.24 -33.26
CA ALA A 11 9.74 59.81 -32.25
C ALA A 11 9.00 58.48 -32.61
N VAL A 12 8.79 58.24 -33.92
CA VAL A 12 8.14 56.99 -34.40
C VAL A 12 9.10 55.83 -34.38
N LEU A 13 10.41 56.04 -34.60
CA LEU A 13 11.40 54.96 -34.53
C LEU A 13 11.72 54.53 -33.09
N LEU A 14 11.61 55.41 -32.09
CA LEU A 14 11.81 55.06 -30.67
C LEU A 14 10.65 54.24 -30.08
N TRP A 15 9.45 54.30 -30.66
CA TRP A 15 8.29 53.47 -30.22
C TRP A 15 8.37 52.04 -30.67
N LEU A 16 9.15 51.71 -31.73
CA LEU A 16 9.40 50.33 -32.22
C LEU A 16 10.51 49.61 -31.48
N LEU A 17 11.27 50.31 -30.62
CA LEU A 17 12.33 49.74 -29.78
C LEU A 17 11.93 49.56 -28.30
N ALA A 18 10.67 49.76 -27.95
CA ALA A 18 10.18 49.41 -26.62
C ALA A 18 10.41 47.90 -26.40
N PRO A 19 11.11 47.47 -25.36
CA PRO A 19 11.25 46.05 -25.08
C PRO A 19 9.83 45.54 -24.91
N ARG A 20 9.39 44.66 -25.82
CA ARG A 20 8.20 43.81 -25.59
C ARG A 20 8.46 43.15 -24.28
N GLY A 21 7.75 43.54 -23.23
CA GLY A 21 7.86 42.95 -21.92
C GLY A 21 7.84 41.46 -22.14
N ALA A 22 8.89 40.76 -21.71
CA ALA A 22 8.87 39.35 -21.59
C ALA A 22 7.61 39.05 -20.76
N ALA A 23 6.59 38.45 -21.39
CA ALA A 23 5.48 37.91 -20.66
C ALA A 23 6.15 36.96 -19.66
N GLU A 24 6.20 37.32 -18.38
CA GLU A 24 6.58 36.41 -17.33
C GLU A 24 5.66 35.19 -17.52
N ALA A 25 6.24 34.14 -18.09
CA ALA A 25 5.54 32.84 -18.17
C ALA A 25 5.18 32.52 -16.73
N GLN A 26 3.89 32.55 -16.40
CA GLN A 26 3.42 32.06 -15.10
C GLN A 26 4.11 30.72 -14.88
N PRO A 27 4.72 30.47 -13.72
CA PRO A 27 5.37 29.20 -13.47
C PRO A 27 4.35 28.11 -13.78
N PRO A 28 4.74 27.07 -14.55
CA PRO A 28 3.81 26.03 -14.95
C PRO A 28 3.10 25.55 -13.71
N ASN A 29 1.76 25.50 -13.75
CA ASN A 29 0.94 25.09 -12.62
C ASN A 29 1.21 23.58 -12.41
N VAL A 30 2.27 23.28 -11.65
CA VAL A 30 2.75 21.93 -11.40
C VAL A 30 1.64 21.19 -10.64
N PRO A 31 1.05 20.12 -11.21
CA PRO A 31 -0.02 19.39 -10.54
C PRO A 31 0.48 18.81 -9.22
N ARG A 32 -0.36 18.91 -8.18
CA ARG A 32 -0.10 18.29 -6.89
C ARG A 32 -0.72 16.91 -6.82
N VAL A 33 -0.02 15.97 -6.21
CA VAL A 33 -0.50 14.60 -5.93
C VAL A 33 -0.39 14.37 -4.44
N GLY A 34 -1.51 14.03 -3.81
CA GLY A 34 -1.51 13.59 -2.42
C GLY A 34 -1.04 12.13 -2.33
N PHE A 35 -0.12 11.85 -1.42
CA PHE A 35 0.25 10.48 -1.02
C PHE A 35 -0.09 10.31 0.45
N PHE A 36 -1.08 9.49 0.76
CA PHE A 36 -1.57 9.26 2.11
C PHE A 36 -1.47 7.79 2.52
N ARG A 37 -0.76 7.52 3.61
CA ARG A 37 -0.65 6.20 4.23
C ARG A 37 -0.92 6.33 5.73
N PRO A 38 -1.86 5.56 6.31
CA PRO A 38 -2.28 5.68 7.71
C PRO A 38 -1.34 4.94 8.69
N ALA A 39 -0.04 5.07 8.49
CA ALA A 39 0.97 4.50 9.37
C ALA A 39 2.17 5.44 9.47
N PRO A 40 2.87 5.48 10.61
CA PRO A 40 4.02 6.35 10.82
C PRO A 40 5.14 6.14 9.78
N PRO A 41 6.01 7.14 9.60
CA PRO A 41 7.20 7.00 8.76
C PRO A 41 8.08 5.84 9.22
N SER A 42 8.67 5.13 8.25
CA SER A 42 9.60 4.02 8.49
C SER A 42 10.55 3.89 7.29
N PRO A 43 11.67 3.16 7.40
CA PRO A 43 12.52 2.88 6.24
C PRO A 43 11.77 2.22 5.10
N GLU A 44 10.77 1.38 5.42
CA GLU A 44 9.89 0.81 4.42
C GLU A 44 8.99 1.86 3.77
N ALA A 45 8.42 2.79 4.56
CA ALA A 45 7.60 3.87 4.03
C ALA A 45 8.37 4.68 2.98
N ALA A 46 9.67 4.91 3.18
CA ALA A 46 10.53 5.56 2.20
C ALA A 46 10.68 4.71 0.92
N ARG A 47 10.89 3.40 1.06
CA ARG A 47 11.05 2.48 -0.08
C ARG A 47 9.79 2.41 -0.95
N ILE A 48 8.61 2.28 -0.33
CA ILE A 48 7.33 2.23 -1.07
C ILE A 48 6.97 3.59 -1.68
N LEU A 49 7.31 4.71 -1.03
CA LEU A 49 7.15 6.04 -1.60
C LEU A 49 8.01 6.20 -2.87
N GLU A 50 9.27 5.75 -2.84
CA GLU A 50 10.12 5.77 -4.02
C GLU A 50 9.60 4.87 -5.15
N ALA A 51 9.00 3.73 -4.83
CA ALA A 51 8.34 2.88 -5.80
C ALA A 51 7.12 3.59 -6.43
N PHE A 52 6.29 4.25 -5.63
CA PHE A 52 5.19 5.08 -6.12
C PHE A 52 5.68 6.19 -7.06
N LYS A 53 6.72 6.93 -6.66
CA LYS A 53 7.36 7.93 -7.52
C LYS A 53 7.93 7.31 -8.79
N GLY A 54 8.44 6.07 -8.71
CA GLY A 54 8.85 5.27 -9.86
C GLY A 54 7.73 5.09 -10.88
N GLY A 55 6.55 4.71 -10.41
CA GLY A 55 5.36 4.58 -11.26
C GLY A 55 4.91 5.91 -11.89
N LEU A 56 5.02 7.02 -11.17
CA LEU A 56 4.81 8.35 -11.74
C LEU A 56 5.82 8.66 -12.85
N ARG A 57 7.12 8.33 -12.65
CA ARG A 57 8.17 8.52 -13.67
C ARG A 57 7.90 7.75 -14.95
N GLU A 58 7.37 6.53 -14.86
CA GLU A 58 6.94 5.74 -16.03
C GLU A 58 5.86 6.45 -16.85
N GLN A 59 5.10 7.32 -16.21
CA GLN A 59 4.09 8.14 -16.86
C GLN A 59 4.60 9.53 -17.28
N GLY A 60 5.90 9.81 -17.09
CA GLY A 60 6.53 11.09 -17.45
C GLY A 60 6.44 12.16 -16.35
N TYR A 61 6.05 11.79 -15.13
CA TYR A 61 5.97 12.73 -14.00
C TYR A 61 7.13 12.53 -13.02
N VAL A 62 7.90 13.59 -12.81
CA VAL A 62 9.06 13.60 -11.92
C VAL A 62 8.79 14.57 -10.76
N ASP A 63 8.78 14.02 -9.53
CA ASP A 63 8.55 14.80 -8.31
C ASP A 63 9.59 15.91 -8.18
N GLY A 64 9.12 17.13 -7.86
CA GLY A 64 9.95 18.33 -7.77
C GLY A 64 10.27 19.00 -9.13
N GLN A 65 9.87 18.40 -10.26
CA GLN A 65 10.08 19.00 -11.59
C GLN A 65 8.74 19.38 -12.25
N ASN A 66 7.90 18.38 -12.56
CA ASN A 66 6.63 18.59 -13.26
C ASN A 66 5.42 17.98 -12.52
N VAL A 67 5.62 17.49 -11.32
CA VAL A 67 4.61 17.08 -10.34
C VAL A 67 5.15 17.38 -8.94
N ALA A 68 4.27 17.73 -8.01
CA ALA A 68 4.61 17.89 -6.59
C ALA A 68 3.89 16.80 -5.77
N VAL A 69 4.62 15.90 -5.13
CA VAL A 69 4.06 14.85 -4.28
C VAL A 69 4.00 15.33 -2.84
N ASP A 70 2.78 15.57 -2.35
CA ASP A 70 2.50 15.96 -0.96
C ASP A 70 2.27 14.70 -0.12
N VAL A 71 3.28 14.35 0.68
CA VAL A 71 3.30 13.12 1.47
C VAL A 71 2.71 13.36 2.85
N ARG A 72 1.76 12.51 3.25
CA ARG A 72 1.11 12.57 4.56
C ARG A 72 1.17 11.22 5.27
N TYR A 73 1.71 11.26 6.48
CA TYR A 73 1.72 10.17 7.45
C TYR A 73 1.19 10.69 8.79
N PRO A 74 0.49 9.89 9.60
CA PRO A 74 0.29 10.22 11.00
C PRO A 74 1.65 10.18 11.73
N SER A 75 1.85 11.08 12.68
CA SER A 75 3.05 11.08 13.55
C SER A 75 2.96 10.00 14.61
N SER A 76 1.72 9.62 14.98
CA SER A 76 1.41 8.60 15.97
C SER A 76 0.15 7.83 15.58
N THR A 77 -0.12 6.72 16.28
CA THR A 77 -1.35 5.92 16.07
C THR A 77 -2.62 6.62 16.58
N THR A 78 -2.47 7.70 17.32
CA THR A 78 -3.60 8.49 17.88
C THR A 78 -3.96 9.71 17.03
N ASP A 79 -3.20 10.00 15.98
CA ASP A 79 -3.46 11.13 15.12
C ASP A 79 -4.77 10.96 14.33
N SER A 80 -5.49 12.06 14.14
CA SER A 80 -6.75 12.04 13.39
C SER A 80 -6.48 11.88 11.89
N LEU A 81 -6.76 10.71 11.34
CA LEU A 81 -6.68 10.46 9.91
C LEU A 81 -7.63 11.40 9.12
N ALA A 82 -8.80 11.73 9.70
CA ALA A 82 -9.74 12.67 9.09
C ALA A 82 -9.16 14.08 9.01
N GLY A 83 -8.44 14.54 10.04
CA GLY A 83 -7.75 15.82 10.05
C GLY A 83 -6.66 15.89 8.97
N ILE A 84 -5.83 14.84 8.89
CA ILE A 84 -4.76 14.74 7.87
C ILE A 84 -5.34 14.73 6.45
N ALA A 85 -6.43 13.98 6.22
CA ALA A 85 -7.11 13.94 4.94
C ALA A 85 -7.69 15.32 4.56
N ALA A 86 -8.33 16.01 5.51
CA ALA A 86 -8.86 17.36 5.28
C ALA A 86 -7.76 18.35 4.91
N ASP A 87 -6.60 18.27 5.58
CA ASP A 87 -5.44 19.12 5.29
C ASP A 87 -4.89 18.88 3.89
N LEU A 88 -4.81 17.60 3.49
CA LEU A 88 -4.37 17.22 2.15
C LEU A 88 -5.31 17.77 1.07
N ILE A 89 -6.63 17.66 1.29
CA ILE A 89 -7.65 18.14 0.35
C ILE A 89 -7.63 19.66 0.20
N ARG A 90 -7.33 20.41 1.28
CA ARG A 90 -7.17 21.87 1.21
C ARG A 90 -6.06 22.31 0.24
N GLN A 91 -5.06 21.47 -0.01
CA GLN A 91 -4.02 21.74 -1.00
C GLN A 91 -4.49 21.56 -2.46
N LYS A 92 -5.76 21.16 -2.66
CA LYS A 92 -6.41 20.94 -3.97
C LYS A 92 -5.57 20.04 -4.90
N PRO A 93 -5.18 18.83 -4.49
CA PRO A 93 -4.41 17.95 -5.34
C PRO A 93 -5.24 17.53 -6.57
N ALA A 94 -4.54 17.29 -7.69
CA ALA A 94 -5.15 16.78 -8.92
C ALA A 94 -5.58 15.30 -8.79
N ALA A 95 -4.90 14.55 -7.93
CA ALA A 95 -5.25 13.18 -7.54
C ALA A 95 -4.67 12.85 -6.16
N ILE A 96 -5.26 11.87 -5.48
CA ILE A 96 -4.76 11.35 -4.21
C ILE A 96 -4.53 9.85 -4.35
N PHE A 97 -3.33 9.39 -3.97
CA PHE A 97 -3.08 7.99 -3.66
C PHE A 97 -3.32 7.78 -2.17
N ALA A 98 -4.19 6.84 -1.83
CA ALA A 98 -4.53 6.51 -0.45
C ALA A 98 -4.37 5.01 -0.21
N ALA A 99 -3.61 4.63 0.83
CA ALA A 99 -3.38 3.24 1.18
C ALA A 99 -4.15 2.82 2.43
N ALA A 100 -4.50 1.53 2.48
CA ALA A 100 -5.26 0.85 3.52
C ALA A 100 -6.68 1.40 3.72
N SER A 101 -7.59 0.53 4.16
CA SER A 101 -9.02 0.83 4.32
C SER A 101 -9.28 2.09 5.15
N SER A 102 -8.60 2.26 6.28
CA SER A 102 -8.76 3.43 7.15
C SER A 102 -8.31 4.75 6.51
N GLY A 103 -7.22 4.72 5.73
CA GLY A 103 -6.74 5.89 4.97
C GLY A 103 -7.67 6.25 3.82
N ILE A 104 -8.13 5.24 3.09
CA ILE A 104 -9.07 5.39 1.98
C ILE A 104 -10.40 5.98 2.49
N ASP A 105 -10.92 5.46 3.58
CA ASP A 105 -12.16 5.95 4.19
C ASP A 105 -12.04 7.39 4.65
N ALA A 106 -10.92 7.78 5.25
CA ALA A 106 -10.69 9.16 5.67
C ALA A 106 -10.74 10.13 4.47
N VAL A 107 -10.08 9.76 3.35
CA VAL A 107 -10.06 10.60 2.14
C VAL A 107 -11.43 10.60 1.45
N ARG A 108 -12.11 9.46 1.32
CA ARG A 108 -13.43 9.36 0.69
C ARG A 108 -14.50 10.20 1.41
N LYS A 109 -14.47 10.21 2.74
CA LYS A 109 -15.39 11.03 3.54
C LYS A 109 -15.14 12.53 3.37
N ALA A 110 -13.91 12.92 3.03
CA ALA A 110 -13.51 14.31 2.92
C ALA A 110 -13.66 14.88 1.49
N THR A 111 -13.73 14.04 0.44
CA THR A 111 -13.95 14.49 -0.93
C THR A 111 -14.68 13.45 -1.80
N THR A 112 -15.61 13.94 -2.62
CA THR A 112 -16.26 13.17 -3.68
C THR A 112 -15.84 13.62 -5.09
N ALA A 113 -15.00 14.67 -5.18
CA ALA A 113 -14.62 15.31 -6.44
C ALA A 113 -13.18 14.96 -6.87
N ILE A 114 -12.24 14.94 -5.92
CA ILE A 114 -10.84 14.67 -6.22
C ILE A 114 -10.68 13.18 -6.51
N PRO A 115 -10.04 12.78 -7.64
CA PRO A 115 -9.75 11.40 -7.97
C PRO A 115 -8.90 10.72 -6.88
N ILE A 116 -9.29 9.51 -6.49
CA ILE A 116 -8.61 8.70 -5.50
C ILE A 116 -8.14 7.40 -6.15
N VAL A 117 -6.85 7.13 -6.10
CA VAL A 117 -6.28 5.81 -6.38
C VAL A 117 -6.05 5.10 -5.04
N ALA A 118 -6.88 4.11 -4.77
CA ALA A 118 -6.84 3.32 -3.55
C ALA A 118 -5.85 2.15 -3.66
N LEU A 119 -5.16 1.81 -2.58
CA LEU A 119 -4.49 0.52 -2.40
C LEU A 119 -5.04 -0.12 -1.14
N ASP A 120 -5.96 -1.08 -1.30
CA ASP A 120 -6.61 -1.79 -0.20
C ASP A 120 -6.40 -3.30 -0.35
N LEU A 121 -5.78 -3.89 0.63
CA LEU A 121 -5.43 -5.32 0.63
C LEU A 121 -6.32 -6.14 1.58
N GLU A 122 -7.32 -5.50 2.19
CA GLU A 122 -8.15 -6.09 3.24
C GLU A 122 -9.66 -6.02 2.96
N THR A 123 -10.09 -5.15 2.02
CA THR A 123 -11.52 -4.85 1.80
C THR A 123 -11.98 -5.31 0.42
N ASP A 124 -13.15 -5.93 0.37
CA ASP A 124 -13.88 -6.13 -0.89
C ASP A 124 -14.51 -4.78 -1.33
N PRO A 125 -14.07 -4.19 -2.46
CA PRO A 125 -14.51 -2.86 -2.88
C PRO A 125 -15.97 -2.82 -3.33
N LEU A 126 -16.54 -3.95 -3.77
CA LEU A 126 -17.95 -4.06 -4.14
C LEU A 126 -18.83 -4.20 -2.90
N ALA A 127 -18.52 -5.17 -2.04
CA ALA A 127 -19.30 -5.43 -0.83
C ALA A 127 -19.30 -4.24 0.14
N SER A 128 -18.20 -3.46 0.16
CA SER A 128 -18.10 -2.23 0.97
C SER A 128 -18.74 -1.00 0.33
N GLY A 129 -19.21 -1.10 -0.91
CA GLY A 129 -19.80 0.03 -1.64
C GLY A 129 -18.80 1.12 -2.02
N ILE A 130 -17.51 0.79 -2.07
CA ILE A 130 -16.46 1.73 -2.50
C ILE A 130 -16.60 2.02 -3.99
N VAL A 131 -16.92 1.00 -4.79
CA VAL A 131 -17.11 1.09 -6.23
C VAL A 131 -18.41 0.40 -6.66
N ALA A 132 -18.98 0.84 -7.79
CA ALA A 132 -20.19 0.24 -8.35
C ALA A 132 -19.90 -1.05 -9.13
N SER A 133 -18.75 -1.14 -9.80
CA SER A 133 -18.25 -2.34 -10.48
C SER A 133 -16.73 -2.29 -10.58
N LEU A 134 -16.10 -3.44 -10.85
CA LEU A 134 -14.64 -3.51 -10.97
C LEU A 134 -14.16 -2.92 -12.29
N ASP A 135 -14.89 -3.14 -13.37
CA ASP A 135 -14.52 -2.64 -14.72
C ASP A 135 -14.76 -1.13 -14.87
N ARG A 136 -15.80 -0.62 -14.21
CA ARG A 136 -16.16 0.80 -14.22
C ARG A 136 -16.58 1.22 -12.81
N PRO A 137 -15.63 1.72 -12.02
CA PRO A 137 -15.90 2.09 -10.62
C PRO A 137 -17.03 3.09 -10.42
N GLY A 138 -17.24 3.98 -11.39
CA GLY A 138 -18.41 4.89 -11.45
C GLY A 138 -18.28 6.18 -10.65
N GLY A 139 -17.49 6.16 -9.57
CA GLY A 139 -17.24 7.30 -8.68
C GLY A 139 -15.89 7.98 -8.92
N ASN A 140 -15.39 8.64 -7.87
CA ASN A 140 -14.06 9.23 -7.86
C ASN A 140 -12.96 8.29 -7.35
N VAL A 141 -13.29 7.02 -7.02
CA VAL A 141 -12.34 6.01 -6.53
C VAL A 141 -12.07 4.98 -7.59
N THR A 142 -10.81 4.68 -7.81
CA THR A 142 -10.27 3.52 -8.51
C THR A 142 -9.10 2.99 -7.71
N GLY A 143 -8.39 1.97 -8.17
CA GLY A 143 -7.18 1.53 -7.47
C GLY A 143 -6.90 0.04 -7.59
N ILE A 144 -6.15 -0.47 -6.62
CA ILE A 144 -5.69 -1.85 -6.53
C ILE A 144 -6.28 -2.45 -5.25
N PHE A 145 -7.00 -3.56 -5.39
CA PHE A 145 -7.65 -4.25 -4.27
C PHE A 145 -7.25 -5.72 -4.24
N LEU A 146 -7.00 -6.23 -3.05
CA LEU A 146 -6.76 -7.65 -2.81
C LEU A 146 -8.00 -8.22 -2.09
N ASP A 147 -9.01 -8.56 -2.84
CA ASP A 147 -10.28 -9.11 -2.36
C ASP A 147 -10.33 -10.65 -2.48
N PHE A 148 -9.18 -11.32 -2.23
CA PHE A 148 -9.05 -12.76 -2.35
C PHE A 148 -9.19 -13.46 -0.99
N PRO A 149 -10.40 -13.86 -0.57
CA PRO A 149 -10.57 -14.64 0.64
C PRO A 149 -9.80 -15.98 0.58
N GLU A 150 -9.58 -16.53 -0.62
CA GLU A 150 -8.81 -17.75 -0.86
C GLU A 150 -7.36 -17.65 -0.38
N LEU A 151 -6.81 -16.44 -0.25
CA LEU A 151 -5.45 -16.26 0.24
C LEU A 151 -5.27 -16.76 1.68
N GLY A 152 -6.31 -16.57 2.52
CA GLY A 152 -6.35 -17.16 3.86
C GLY A 152 -6.20 -18.69 3.85
N GLY A 153 -6.89 -19.35 2.92
CA GLY A 153 -6.76 -20.80 2.70
C GLY A 153 -5.35 -21.18 2.25
N LYS A 154 -4.76 -20.39 1.34
CA LYS A 154 -3.41 -20.65 0.82
C LYS A 154 -2.34 -20.59 1.90
N TRP A 155 -2.45 -19.67 2.85
CA TRP A 155 -1.54 -19.60 4.00
C TRP A 155 -1.68 -20.85 4.88
N LEU A 156 -2.90 -21.37 5.09
CA LEU A 156 -3.11 -22.60 5.85
C LEU A 156 -2.58 -23.85 5.11
N GLU A 157 -2.68 -23.91 3.77
CA GLU A 157 -2.03 -24.96 2.97
C GLU A 157 -0.50 -24.94 3.19
N LEU A 158 0.12 -23.76 3.14
CA LEU A 158 1.55 -23.61 3.41
C LEU A 158 1.91 -24.05 4.83
N VAL A 159 1.05 -23.79 5.84
CA VAL A 159 1.23 -24.35 7.19
C VAL A 159 1.29 -25.87 7.15
N LYS A 160 0.36 -26.53 6.45
CA LYS A 160 0.33 -28.01 6.34
C LYS A 160 1.54 -28.56 5.59
N GLU A 161 2.08 -27.82 4.64
CA GLU A 161 3.28 -28.22 3.91
C GLU A 161 4.54 -28.17 4.80
N VAL A 162 4.71 -27.11 5.59
CA VAL A 162 5.89 -26.93 6.45
C VAL A 162 5.79 -27.65 7.79
N ALA A 163 4.58 -27.88 8.26
CA ALA A 163 4.31 -28.54 9.53
C ALA A 163 3.12 -29.54 9.41
N PRO A 164 3.29 -30.67 8.70
CA PRO A 164 2.18 -31.59 8.35
C PRO A 164 1.40 -32.14 9.54
N LYS A 165 2.06 -32.27 10.70
CA LYS A 165 1.47 -32.80 11.93
C LYS A 165 0.69 -31.75 12.73
N VAL A 166 0.76 -30.48 12.34
CA VAL A 166 0.05 -29.40 13.05
C VAL A 166 -1.46 -29.57 12.87
N SER A 167 -2.17 -29.48 13.98
CA SER A 167 -3.63 -29.49 14.05
C SER A 167 -4.21 -28.15 14.57
N ARG A 168 -3.39 -27.32 15.24
CA ARG A 168 -3.82 -26.02 15.78
C ARG A 168 -2.91 -24.93 15.28
N VAL A 169 -3.52 -23.88 14.72
CA VAL A 169 -2.85 -22.72 14.12
C VAL A 169 -3.33 -21.44 14.80
N ALA A 170 -2.41 -20.63 15.28
CA ALA A 170 -2.72 -19.27 15.71
C ALA A 170 -2.86 -18.37 14.46
N VAL A 171 -3.92 -17.57 14.41
CA VAL A 171 -4.16 -16.60 13.35
C VAL A 171 -4.13 -15.21 13.96
N LEU A 172 -3.09 -14.47 13.67
CA LEU A 172 -2.94 -13.08 14.13
C LEU A 172 -3.74 -12.17 13.21
N TRP A 173 -4.68 -11.44 13.80
CA TRP A 173 -5.62 -10.58 13.09
C TRP A 173 -5.70 -9.20 13.75
N ASP A 174 -5.71 -8.17 12.92
CA ASP A 174 -5.98 -6.80 13.32
C ASP A 174 -7.46 -6.48 13.04
N PRO A 175 -8.30 -6.22 14.08
CA PRO A 175 -9.72 -5.93 13.88
C PRO A 175 -10.00 -4.71 13.00
N ALA A 176 -9.05 -3.77 12.88
CA ALA A 176 -9.20 -2.59 12.05
C ALA A 176 -9.18 -2.87 10.54
N THR A 177 -8.76 -4.09 10.11
CA THR A 177 -8.64 -4.47 8.70
C THR A 177 -9.84 -5.21 8.14
N GLY A 178 -10.91 -5.38 8.93
CA GLY A 178 -12.07 -6.17 8.53
C GLY A 178 -11.83 -7.67 8.60
N ARG A 179 -12.78 -8.46 8.11
CA ARG A 179 -12.80 -9.91 8.30
C ARG A 179 -12.61 -10.73 7.01
N VAL A 180 -12.38 -10.10 5.87
CA VAL A 180 -12.31 -10.84 4.59
C VAL A 180 -11.23 -11.92 4.59
N PRO A 181 -9.96 -11.62 4.92
CA PRO A 181 -8.91 -12.65 4.98
C PRO A 181 -9.15 -13.70 6.06
N LEU A 182 -9.71 -13.28 7.21
CA LEU A 182 -10.02 -14.19 8.33
C LEU A 182 -11.09 -15.19 7.93
N LYS A 183 -12.19 -14.74 7.29
CA LYS A 183 -13.26 -15.62 6.79
C LYS A 183 -12.73 -16.66 5.81
N GLY A 184 -11.78 -16.29 4.93
CA GLY A 184 -11.13 -17.21 4.02
C GLY A 184 -10.35 -18.31 4.75
N ALA A 185 -9.61 -17.97 5.78
CA ALA A 185 -8.91 -18.94 6.63
C ALA A 185 -9.91 -19.83 7.40
N GLU A 186 -10.95 -19.24 8.01
CA GLU A 186 -12.01 -19.98 8.72
C GLU A 186 -12.72 -20.98 7.81
N ALA A 187 -13.01 -20.62 6.56
CA ALA A 187 -13.65 -21.50 5.58
C ALA A 187 -12.74 -22.66 5.13
N ALA A 188 -11.44 -22.44 4.99
CA ALA A 188 -10.49 -23.45 4.55
C ALA A 188 -10.05 -24.43 5.65
N ALA A 189 -10.06 -24.00 6.91
CA ALA A 189 -9.52 -24.75 8.03
C ALA A 189 -10.11 -26.18 8.19
N PRO A 190 -11.44 -26.43 8.03
CA PRO A 190 -12.01 -27.76 8.18
C PRO A 190 -11.46 -28.77 7.17
N SER A 191 -11.31 -28.41 5.89
CA SER A 191 -10.78 -29.28 4.83
C SER A 191 -9.34 -29.69 5.09
N LEU A 192 -8.56 -28.81 5.76
CA LEU A 192 -7.19 -29.03 6.15
C LEU A 192 -7.06 -29.70 7.53
N ARG A 193 -8.18 -29.99 8.20
CA ARG A 193 -8.24 -30.53 9.58
C ARG A 193 -7.44 -29.66 10.56
N LEU A 194 -7.62 -28.34 10.47
CA LEU A 194 -7.00 -27.35 11.33
C LEU A 194 -8.01 -26.70 12.27
N GLN A 195 -7.62 -26.51 13.51
CA GLN A 195 -8.31 -25.67 14.48
C GLN A 195 -7.63 -24.31 14.50
N LEU A 196 -8.39 -23.25 14.29
CA LEU A 196 -7.87 -21.90 14.33
C LEU A 196 -8.05 -21.29 15.72
N GLN A 197 -7.00 -20.69 16.24
CA GLN A 197 -7.03 -19.80 17.39
C GLN A 197 -6.85 -18.37 16.86
N VAL A 198 -7.95 -17.62 16.74
CA VAL A 198 -7.90 -16.23 16.33
C VAL A 198 -7.39 -15.38 17.49
N LEU A 199 -6.33 -14.61 17.24
CA LEU A 199 -5.68 -13.75 18.20
C LEU A 199 -5.74 -12.31 17.70
N GLU A 200 -6.46 -11.46 18.41
CA GLU A 200 -6.57 -10.04 18.09
C GLU A 200 -5.33 -9.28 18.58
N ALA A 201 -4.76 -8.43 17.70
CA ALA A 201 -3.72 -7.50 18.06
C ALA A 201 -3.93 -6.18 17.31
N ARG A 202 -3.85 -5.07 18.01
CA ARG A 202 -4.06 -3.71 17.49
C ARG A 202 -2.77 -2.92 17.37
N GLY A 203 -1.67 -3.46 17.93
CA GLY A 203 -0.38 -2.81 17.94
C GLY A 203 0.68 -3.61 18.65
N PRO A 204 1.91 -3.08 18.69
CA PRO A 204 3.07 -3.77 19.26
C PRO A 204 2.92 -4.10 20.76
N GLY A 205 2.08 -3.35 21.49
CA GLY A 205 1.79 -3.61 22.90
C GLY A 205 1.06 -4.93 23.15
N ASP A 206 0.34 -5.47 22.15
CA ASP A 206 -0.40 -6.71 22.26
C ASP A 206 0.45 -7.95 21.91
N PHE A 207 1.57 -7.77 21.20
CA PHE A 207 2.29 -8.88 20.56
C PHE A 207 2.81 -9.91 21.57
N ASP A 208 3.41 -9.48 22.67
CA ASP A 208 3.91 -10.45 23.67
C ASP A 208 2.77 -11.30 24.24
N ALA A 209 1.62 -10.69 24.57
CA ALA A 209 0.48 -11.38 25.14
C ALA A 209 -0.15 -12.40 24.15
N VAL A 210 -0.29 -12.02 22.86
CA VAL A 210 -0.87 -12.90 21.83
C VAL A 210 0.05 -14.09 21.52
N PHE A 211 1.38 -13.87 21.43
CA PHE A 211 2.31 -14.98 21.23
C PHE A 211 2.34 -15.93 22.43
N GLN A 212 2.32 -15.42 23.65
CA GLN A 212 2.18 -16.26 24.85
C GLN A 212 0.86 -17.03 24.83
N SER A 213 -0.24 -16.41 24.38
CA SER A 213 -1.53 -17.11 24.25
C SER A 213 -1.47 -18.23 23.22
N ALA A 214 -0.83 -18.00 22.06
CA ALA A 214 -0.61 -19.04 21.05
C ALA A 214 0.14 -20.26 21.64
N VAL A 215 1.21 -19.99 22.38
CA VAL A 215 2.02 -21.07 23.01
C VAL A 215 1.22 -21.82 24.08
N ARG A 216 0.51 -21.11 24.97
CA ARG A 216 -0.34 -21.74 25.99
C ARG A 216 -1.44 -22.62 25.41
N ALA A 217 -1.96 -22.27 24.22
CA ALA A 217 -2.95 -23.04 23.51
C ALA A 217 -2.36 -24.14 22.63
N TRP A 218 -1.05 -24.37 22.70
CA TRP A 218 -0.35 -25.38 21.89
C TRP A 218 -0.51 -25.18 20.38
N ALA A 219 -0.51 -23.92 19.91
CA ALA A 219 -0.45 -23.64 18.49
C ALA A 219 0.89 -24.16 17.93
N GLY A 220 0.81 -24.95 16.87
CA GLY A 220 2.00 -25.52 16.22
C GLY A 220 2.52 -24.66 15.07
N ALA A 221 1.78 -23.63 14.67
CA ALA A 221 2.16 -22.65 13.66
C ALA A 221 1.39 -21.33 13.85
N LEU A 222 1.88 -20.27 13.21
CA LEU A 222 1.27 -18.96 13.16
C LEU A 222 0.95 -18.58 11.69
N VAL A 223 -0.20 -17.98 11.47
CA VAL A 223 -0.51 -17.21 10.25
C VAL A 223 -0.74 -15.76 10.65
N THR A 224 -0.04 -14.83 10.03
CA THR A 224 -0.29 -13.39 10.20
C THR A 224 -1.13 -12.89 9.02
N LEU A 225 -2.29 -12.32 9.30
CA LEU A 225 -3.11 -11.69 8.26
C LEU A 225 -2.56 -10.30 7.88
N SER A 226 -3.02 -9.77 6.74
CA SER A 226 -2.61 -8.45 6.29
C SER A 226 -3.08 -7.36 7.27
N SER A 227 -2.18 -6.44 7.61
CA SER A 227 -2.45 -5.23 8.37
C SER A 227 -1.32 -4.20 8.16
N PRO A 228 -1.66 -2.92 7.97
CA PRO A 228 -0.65 -1.84 7.94
C PRO A 228 0.17 -1.75 9.23
N VAL A 229 -0.44 -2.03 10.38
CA VAL A 229 0.22 -2.06 11.69
C VAL A 229 1.22 -3.20 11.74
N PHE A 230 0.81 -4.41 11.32
CA PHE A 230 1.72 -5.57 11.31
C PHE A 230 2.89 -5.37 10.35
N ASN A 231 2.65 -4.75 9.20
CA ASN A 231 3.72 -4.38 8.27
C ASN A 231 4.72 -3.39 8.88
N THR A 232 4.23 -2.40 9.60
CA THR A 232 5.08 -1.39 10.25
C THR A 232 5.97 -2.03 11.32
N TYR A 233 5.41 -2.95 12.12
CA TYR A 233 6.09 -3.62 13.22
C TYR A 233 6.53 -5.06 12.90
N ARG A 234 6.69 -5.39 11.61
CA ARG A 234 6.95 -6.78 11.15
C ARG A 234 8.20 -7.40 11.76
N ARG A 235 9.27 -6.62 11.99
CA ARG A 235 10.48 -7.13 12.65
C ARG A 235 10.17 -7.66 14.03
N LEU A 236 9.38 -6.93 14.80
CA LEU A 236 8.98 -7.36 16.13
C LEU A 236 8.14 -8.65 16.08
N LEU A 237 7.24 -8.78 15.08
CA LEU A 237 6.47 -10.02 14.87
C LEU A 237 7.38 -11.20 14.50
N VAL A 238 8.36 -10.98 13.63
CA VAL A 238 9.36 -11.98 13.26
C VAL A 238 10.18 -12.42 14.47
N ASP A 239 10.62 -11.47 15.30
CA ASP A 239 11.39 -11.75 16.53
C ASP A 239 10.56 -12.56 17.53
N HIS A 240 9.28 -12.24 17.72
CA HIS A 240 8.38 -13.03 18.57
C HIS A 240 8.18 -14.44 18.01
N ALA A 241 7.97 -14.61 16.69
CA ALA A 241 7.84 -15.93 16.08
C ALA A 241 9.11 -16.78 16.29
N ALA A 242 10.28 -16.18 16.11
CA ALA A 242 11.57 -16.83 16.37
C ALA A 242 11.78 -17.19 17.84
N LYS A 243 11.51 -16.27 18.78
CA LYS A 243 11.59 -16.47 20.23
C LYS A 243 10.75 -17.65 20.69
N HIS A 244 9.54 -17.78 20.16
CA HIS A 244 8.60 -18.85 20.51
C HIS A 244 8.73 -20.09 19.63
N ARG A 245 9.68 -20.12 18.67
CA ARG A 245 9.92 -21.20 17.71
C ARG A 245 8.64 -21.65 16.97
N LEU A 246 7.77 -20.69 16.65
CA LEU A 246 6.55 -20.92 15.88
C LEU A 246 6.84 -20.79 14.38
N PRO A 247 6.67 -21.85 13.58
CA PRO A 247 6.64 -21.72 12.13
C PRO A 247 5.58 -20.70 11.73
N ALA A 248 6.00 -19.58 11.10
CA ALA A 248 5.10 -18.49 10.79
C ALA A 248 4.99 -18.28 9.27
N ILE A 249 3.74 -18.22 8.78
CA ILE A 249 3.42 -17.82 7.41
C ILE A 249 2.96 -16.36 7.46
N MET A 250 3.60 -15.52 6.67
CA MET A 250 3.44 -14.07 6.67
C MET A 250 2.94 -13.57 5.30
N PRO A 251 2.20 -12.44 5.24
CA PRO A 251 1.49 -12.05 4.02
C PRO A 251 2.36 -11.43 2.92
N PHE A 252 3.54 -10.90 3.24
CA PHE A 252 4.34 -10.15 2.26
C PHE A 252 5.83 -10.52 2.30
N PRO A 253 6.52 -10.50 1.14
CA PRO A 253 7.96 -10.80 1.01
C PRO A 253 8.86 -10.12 2.04
N LEU A 254 8.55 -8.87 2.41
CA LEU A 254 9.32 -8.08 3.38
C LEU A 254 9.47 -8.75 4.76
N PHE A 255 8.51 -9.57 5.18
CA PHE A 255 8.62 -10.31 6.43
C PHE A 255 9.73 -11.37 6.39
N ALA A 256 9.89 -12.04 5.24
CA ALA A 256 10.97 -13.00 5.07
C ALA A 256 12.34 -12.30 4.95
N ASP A 257 12.38 -11.10 4.34
CA ASP A 257 13.59 -10.25 4.29
C ASP A 257 14.07 -9.89 5.70
N ASP A 258 13.16 -9.68 6.64
CA ASP A 258 13.48 -9.40 8.04
C ASP A 258 13.72 -10.67 8.90
N GLY A 259 13.79 -11.87 8.29
CA GLY A 259 14.11 -13.13 8.96
C GLY A 259 12.91 -14.05 9.24
N GLY A 260 11.70 -13.67 8.83
CA GLY A 260 10.51 -14.53 8.90
C GLY A 260 10.69 -15.81 8.09
N LEU A 261 10.07 -16.92 8.54
CA LEU A 261 10.23 -18.23 7.91
C LEU A 261 9.77 -18.24 6.45
N ILE A 262 8.51 -17.89 6.23
CA ILE A 262 7.86 -17.90 4.91
C ILE A 262 6.98 -16.68 4.78
N ALA A 263 7.05 -16.08 3.59
CA ALA A 263 6.10 -15.09 3.16
C ALA A 263 5.46 -15.50 1.83
N TYR A 264 4.14 -15.37 1.73
CA TYR A 264 3.40 -15.60 0.50
C TYR A 264 2.36 -14.51 0.29
N GLY A 265 2.53 -13.74 -0.77
CA GLY A 265 1.63 -12.65 -1.12
C GLY A 265 2.17 -11.74 -2.21
N PRO A 266 1.47 -10.66 -2.52
CA PRO A 266 1.93 -9.71 -3.52
C PRO A 266 3.15 -8.92 -3.03
N ASP A 267 3.94 -8.43 -3.99
CA ASP A 267 5.04 -7.51 -3.68
C ASP A 267 4.49 -6.09 -3.47
N LEU A 268 4.52 -5.62 -2.22
CA LEU A 268 4.05 -4.29 -1.87
C LEU A 268 4.75 -3.18 -2.66
N VAL A 269 6.05 -3.33 -2.91
CA VAL A 269 6.82 -2.33 -3.66
C VAL A 269 6.26 -2.18 -5.07
N ASP A 270 5.92 -3.31 -5.72
CA ASP A 270 5.33 -3.29 -7.05
C ASP A 270 3.90 -2.71 -7.03
N LEU A 271 3.08 -3.00 -6.01
CA LEU A 271 1.74 -2.43 -5.88
C LEU A 271 1.76 -0.91 -5.74
N TYR A 272 2.67 -0.36 -4.95
CA TYR A 272 2.83 1.09 -4.84
C TYR A 272 3.32 1.72 -6.15
N ARG A 273 4.22 1.05 -6.89
CA ARG A 273 4.62 1.46 -8.23
C ARG A 273 3.42 1.50 -9.19
N GLN A 274 2.60 0.45 -9.21
CA GLN A 274 1.37 0.40 -10.00
C GLN A 274 0.41 1.54 -9.62
N GLY A 275 0.25 1.83 -8.32
CA GLY A 275 -0.50 2.98 -7.84
C GLY A 275 0.00 4.31 -8.42
N GLY A 276 1.32 4.49 -8.50
CA GLY A 276 1.94 5.63 -9.17
C GLY A 276 1.62 5.71 -10.66
N VAL A 277 1.63 4.57 -11.36
CA VAL A 277 1.22 4.48 -12.78
C VAL A 277 -0.23 4.91 -12.94
N MET A 278 -1.15 4.44 -12.09
CA MET A 278 -2.58 4.80 -12.15
C MET A 278 -2.79 6.30 -11.90
N VAL A 279 -2.11 6.88 -10.91
CA VAL A 279 -2.14 8.33 -10.68
C VAL A 279 -1.62 9.08 -11.90
N GLY A 280 -0.53 8.63 -12.51
CA GLY A 280 0.00 9.23 -13.73
C GLY A 280 -0.99 9.20 -14.90
N LYS A 281 -1.76 8.11 -15.07
CA LYS A 281 -2.86 8.04 -16.06
C LYS A 281 -3.94 9.10 -15.79
N ILE A 282 -4.28 9.34 -14.50
CA ILE A 282 -5.25 10.38 -14.11
C ILE A 282 -4.71 11.76 -14.44
N LEU A 283 -3.45 12.05 -14.16
CA LEU A 283 -2.81 13.32 -14.50
C LEU A 283 -2.79 13.58 -16.01
N LYS A 284 -2.80 12.53 -16.85
CA LYS A 284 -2.95 12.61 -18.30
C LYS A 284 -4.40 12.81 -18.79
N GLY A 285 -5.36 12.89 -17.85
CA GLY A 285 -6.76 13.17 -18.17
C GLY A 285 -7.69 11.95 -18.14
N THR A 286 -7.21 10.73 -17.83
CA THR A 286 -8.08 9.57 -17.62
C THR A 286 -8.89 9.78 -16.34
N ARG A 287 -10.21 9.61 -16.41
CA ARG A 287 -11.07 9.79 -15.23
C ARG A 287 -11.01 8.55 -14.33
N ALA A 288 -10.97 8.73 -13.01
CA ALA A 288 -10.97 7.62 -12.05
C ALA A 288 -12.14 6.64 -12.28
N ARG A 289 -13.34 7.15 -12.60
CA ARG A 289 -14.53 6.33 -12.87
C ARG A 289 -14.42 5.41 -14.08
N ASP A 290 -13.48 5.67 -14.98
CA ASP A 290 -13.28 4.91 -16.22
C ASP A 290 -12.01 4.02 -16.13
N LEU A 291 -11.22 4.12 -15.06
CA LEU A 291 -10.09 3.24 -14.78
C LEU A 291 -10.59 2.02 -14.02
N PRO A 292 -10.44 0.81 -14.55
CA PRO A 292 -10.82 -0.41 -13.84
C PRO A 292 -10.09 -0.56 -12.51
N ILE A 293 -10.73 -1.26 -11.58
CA ILE A 293 -10.06 -1.77 -10.39
C ILE A 293 -9.08 -2.84 -10.82
N GLU A 294 -7.82 -2.69 -10.42
CA GLU A 294 -6.78 -3.68 -10.67
C GLU A 294 -6.67 -4.63 -9.46
N ARG A 295 -6.23 -5.86 -9.72
CA ARG A 295 -5.90 -6.85 -8.70
C ARG A 295 -4.44 -7.22 -8.81
N PRO A 296 -3.75 -7.52 -7.70
CA PRO A 296 -2.42 -8.12 -7.78
C PRO A 296 -2.49 -9.40 -8.60
N ASN A 297 -1.66 -9.48 -9.63
CA ASN A 297 -1.61 -10.62 -10.54
C ASN A 297 -0.38 -11.50 -10.31
N ARG A 298 0.51 -11.08 -9.43
CA ARG A 298 1.73 -11.79 -9.08
C ARG A 298 1.86 -11.96 -7.57
N PHE A 299 1.90 -13.20 -7.15
CA PHE A 299 2.16 -13.61 -5.78
C PHE A 299 3.52 -14.27 -5.72
N VAL A 300 4.28 -14.00 -4.67
CA VAL A 300 5.65 -14.46 -4.51
C VAL A 300 5.76 -15.28 -3.24
N LEU A 301 6.29 -16.50 -3.37
CA LEU A 301 6.64 -17.37 -2.24
C LEU A 301 8.12 -17.11 -1.90
N VAL A 302 8.37 -16.56 -0.73
CA VAL A 302 9.72 -16.30 -0.23
C VAL A 302 9.99 -17.14 0.99
N VAL A 303 11.12 -17.82 1.03
CA VAL A 303 11.52 -18.67 2.16
C VAL A 303 12.88 -18.25 2.67
N ASN A 304 12.99 -18.03 3.99
CA ASN A 304 14.26 -17.78 4.66
C ASN A 304 14.90 -19.13 5.04
N ARG A 305 16.01 -19.48 4.38
CA ARG A 305 16.70 -20.77 4.55
C ARG A 305 17.26 -20.96 5.96
N LYS A 306 17.82 -19.90 6.54
CA LYS A 306 18.37 -19.93 7.89
C LYS A 306 17.28 -20.25 8.92
N THR A 307 16.15 -19.57 8.85
CA THR A 307 15.01 -19.79 9.73
C THR A 307 14.38 -21.15 9.51
N ALA A 308 14.27 -21.62 8.26
CA ALA A 308 13.77 -22.95 7.92
C ALA A 308 14.63 -24.06 8.53
N ARG A 309 15.96 -23.95 8.45
CA ARG A 309 16.89 -24.91 9.10
C ARG A 309 16.71 -24.93 10.61
N ASN A 310 16.63 -23.77 11.26
CA ASN A 310 16.49 -23.64 12.71
C ASN A 310 15.18 -24.26 13.23
N LEU A 311 14.14 -24.32 12.41
CA LEU A 311 12.84 -24.90 12.75
C LEU A 311 12.67 -26.33 12.23
N GLY A 312 13.65 -26.89 11.52
CA GLY A 312 13.56 -28.25 10.96
C GLY A 312 12.52 -28.41 9.87
N ILE A 313 12.29 -27.35 9.06
CA ILE A 313 11.29 -27.35 8.00
C ILE A 313 11.75 -28.19 6.81
N PRO A 314 10.84 -28.95 6.15
CA PRO A 314 11.17 -29.76 4.98
C PRO A 314 11.80 -28.93 3.86
N GLN A 315 12.85 -29.45 3.24
CA GLN A 315 13.54 -28.74 2.14
C GLN A 315 12.69 -28.60 0.88
N SER A 316 11.64 -29.39 0.72
CA SER A 316 10.72 -29.34 -0.42
C SER A 316 10.14 -27.96 -0.66
N ILE A 317 9.89 -27.18 0.41
CA ILE A 317 9.37 -25.82 0.29
C ILE A 317 10.37 -24.87 -0.38
N LEU A 318 11.67 -25.09 -0.20
CA LEU A 318 12.74 -24.30 -0.84
C LEU A 318 12.76 -24.46 -2.36
N LEU A 319 12.37 -25.67 -2.85
CA LEU A 319 12.33 -25.95 -4.30
C LEU A 319 11.15 -25.26 -4.99
N ARG A 320 10.12 -24.89 -4.23
CA ARG A 320 8.94 -24.19 -4.74
C ARG A 320 9.02 -22.68 -4.58
N ALA A 321 9.97 -22.20 -3.77
CA ALA A 321 10.11 -20.79 -3.50
C ALA A 321 10.53 -20.02 -4.78
N ASP A 322 9.84 -18.93 -5.05
CA ASP A 322 10.26 -17.97 -6.09
C ASP A 322 11.55 -17.27 -5.69
N ARG A 323 11.78 -17.12 -4.37
CA ARG A 323 12.98 -16.53 -3.81
C ARG A 323 13.36 -17.20 -2.49
N VAL A 324 14.63 -17.55 -2.37
CA VAL A 324 15.21 -18.08 -1.13
C VAL A 324 16.19 -17.04 -0.57
N ILE A 325 16.05 -16.73 0.72
CA ILE A 325 16.96 -15.86 1.47
C ILE A 325 17.94 -16.76 2.22
N GLU A 326 19.24 -16.49 2.09
CA GLU A 326 20.31 -17.29 2.68
C GLU A 326 20.54 -17.04 4.19
#